data_cf2a1a96f459fb285470b64092e3cb25
#
_entry.id   cf2a1a96f459fb285470b64092e3cb25
#
_cell.length_a   1.000
_cell.length_b   1.000
_cell.length_c   1.000
_cell.angle_alpha   90.00
_cell.angle_beta   90.00
_cell.angle_gamma   90.00
#
_symmetry.space_group_name_H-M   'P 1'
#
loop_
_entity.id
_entity.type
_entity.pdbx_description
1 polymer ?
#
loop_
_entity_poly.entity_id
_entity_poly.type
_entity_poly.pdbx_seq_one_letter_code
_entity_poly.pdbx_strand_id
1 'polypeptide(L)'
;MNNRELEQTLVLIKPDALKNSLTGYVLSLLSEFHTGLRFAGAKIVHVSQMLAAEHYAEHRGKVFYPALLEYIMGRIHYPDQPEKQRVIAFVYQGVDAVKKIRDIAGPTNPHGARENRPGCIRALGTLVPLKDAAGNVIGERMDNLIHASATDEEAEREIKLWFEPQDIPPFMQAHATAVSAEHYYFKDYKLSMTYEPGSACLLAPGDLAWQSDLTALRLLAQGQPAACSLGTVAAKYLINEKSD
;
A
#
# COMPACT_ATOMS: atom_id res chain seq x y z
N MET A 1 12.92 21.28 13.35
CA MET A 1 13.04 19.82 13.33
C MET A 1 13.89 19.43 12.14
N ASN A 2 14.86 18.54 12.32
CA ASN A 2 15.72 18.10 11.22
C ASN A 2 14.84 17.21 10.29
N ASN A 3 14.89 17.41 8.98
CA ASN A 3 14.06 16.66 8.00
C ASN A 3 14.14 15.12 8.17
N ARG A 4 15.25 14.62 8.73
CA ARG A 4 15.47 13.20 9.01
C ARG A 4 14.57 12.63 10.13
N GLU A 5 14.07 13.45 11.05
CA GLU A 5 13.19 12.99 12.14
C GLU A 5 11.76 12.72 11.66
N LEU A 6 11.40 13.23 10.48
CA LEU A 6 10.10 13.05 9.84
C LEU A 6 10.11 12.01 8.72
N GLU A 7 11.23 11.32 8.48
CA GLU A 7 11.27 10.23 7.50
C GLU A 7 10.24 9.17 7.84
N GLN A 8 9.46 8.78 6.85
CA GLN A 8 8.41 7.77 6.98
C GLN A 8 8.59 6.64 5.98
N THR A 9 8.08 5.47 6.31
CA THR A 9 8.05 4.32 5.41
C THR A 9 6.78 3.51 5.59
N LEU A 10 6.28 2.94 4.49
CA LEU A 10 5.15 2.00 4.50
C LEU A 10 5.64 0.58 4.76
N VAL A 11 4.90 -0.12 5.59
CA VAL A 11 5.01 -1.59 5.76
C VAL A 11 3.64 -2.21 5.58
N LEU A 12 3.54 -3.27 4.77
CA LEU A 12 2.34 -4.10 4.69
C LEU A 12 2.67 -5.50 5.21
N ILE A 13 1.92 -5.99 6.19
CA ILE A 13 1.90 -7.42 6.53
C ILE A 13 0.95 -8.10 5.57
N LYS A 14 1.49 -8.98 4.75
CA LYS A 14 0.81 -9.61 3.62
C LYS A 14 -0.05 -10.82 4.04
N PRO A 15 -0.97 -11.27 3.17
CA PRO A 15 -1.87 -12.38 3.47
C PRO A 15 -1.18 -13.70 3.84
N ASP A 16 -0.02 -14.00 3.27
CA ASP A 16 0.78 -15.18 3.62
C ASP A 16 1.31 -15.14 5.06
N ALA A 17 1.71 -13.98 5.54
CA ALA A 17 2.11 -13.80 6.95
C ALA A 17 0.94 -14.04 7.91
N LEU A 18 -0.26 -13.53 7.54
CA LEU A 18 -1.49 -13.74 8.31
C LEU A 18 -1.89 -15.22 8.30
N LYS A 19 -1.86 -15.87 7.14
CA LYS A 19 -2.20 -17.29 6.95
C LYS A 19 -1.31 -18.22 7.77
N ASN A 20 -0.02 -17.91 7.83
CA ASN A 20 0.99 -18.73 8.50
C ASN A 20 1.19 -18.36 9.99
N SER A 21 0.31 -17.52 10.56
CA SER A 21 0.38 -17.08 11.98
C SER A 21 1.69 -16.36 12.35
N LEU A 22 2.32 -15.70 11.38
CA LEU A 22 3.60 -15.00 11.56
C LEU A 22 3.46 -13.54 11.97
N THR A 23 2.22 -13.03 12.11
CA THR A 23 1.95 -11.62 12.43
C THR A 23 2.66 -11.18 13.71
N GLY A 24 2.57 -11.96 14.79
CA GLY A 24 3.23 -11.64 16.06
C GLY A 24 4.75 -11.59 15.95
N TYR A 25 5.34 -12.53 15.20
CA TYR A 25 6.78 -12.53 14.93
C TYR A 25 7.21 -11.29 14.15
N VAL A 26 6.50 -10.96 13.08
CA VAL A 26 6.79 -9.76 12.27
C VAL A 26 6.71 -8.51 13.15
N LEU A 27 5.64 -8.34 13.93
CA LEU A 27 5.45 -7.18 14.81
C LEU A 27 6.51 -7.11 15.92
N SER A 28 7.00 -8.23 16.43
CA SER A 28 8.07 -8.22 17.44
C SER A 28 9.39 -7.67 16.88
N LEU A 29 9.75 -8.03 15.64
CA LEU A 29 10.94 -7.51 14.97
C LEU A 29 10.79 -6.05 14.54
N LEU A 30 9.56 -5.61 14.26
CA LEU A 30 9.22 -4.25 13.85
C LEU A 30 8.70 -3.39 15.01
N SER A 31 8.85 -3.82 16.28
CA SER A 31 8.43 -3.02 17.43
C SER A 31 9.20 -1.70 17.53
N GLU A 32 8.56 -0.68 18.11
CA GLU A 32 9.18 0.64 18.31
C GLU A 32 10.49 0.53 19.10
N PHE A 33 10.53 -0.33 20.12
CA PHE A 33 11.72 -0.56 20.92
C PHE A 33 12.87 -1.15 20.09
N HIS A 34 12.57 -2.13 19.24
CA HIS A 34 13.61 -2.79 18.43
C HIS A 34 14.12 -1.92 17.29
N THR A 35 13.24 -1.18 16.64
CA THR A 35 13.57 -0.33 15.48
C THR A 35 14.08 1.05 15.88
N GLY A 36 13.67 1.56 17.06
CA GLY A 36 13.82 2.95 17.44
C GLY A 36 12.97 3.91 16.60
N LEU A 37 11.96 3.37 15.88
CA LEU A 37 10.98 4.15 15.11
C LEU A 37 9.67 4.22 15.87
N ARG A 38 8.77 5.12 15.45
CA ARG A 38 7.43 5.27 16.02
C ARG A 38 6.36 4.82 15.03
N PHE A 39 5.28 4.24 15.52
CA PHE A 39 4.07 4.02 14.71
C PHE A 39 3.37 5.37 14.45
N ALA A 40 3.31 5.77 13.19
CA ALA A 40 2.59 6.96 12.76
C ALA A 40 1.18 6.63 12.26
N GLY A 41 0.92 5.40 11.83
CA GLY A 41 -0.39 4.93 11.40
C GLY A 41 -0.45 3.42 11.34
N ALA A 42 -1.64 2.86 11.58
CA ALA A 42 -1.90 1.43 11.45
C ALA A 42 -3.36 1.19 11.08
N LYS A 43 -3.61 0.34 10.09
CA LYS A 43 -4.97 -0.08 9.72
C LYS A 43 -5.01 -1.44 9.04
N ILE A 44 -6.19 -2.06 9.11
CA ILE A 44 -6.52 -3.29 8.37
C ILE A 44 -7.23 -2.87 7.09
N VAL A 45 -6.77 -3.38 5.94
CA VAL A 45 -7.27 -3.00 4.63
C VAL A 45 -7.70 -4.23 3.84
N HIS A 46 -8.94 -4.26 3.36
CA HIS A 46 -9.38 -5.10 2.26
C HIS A 46 -8.89 -4.46 0.97
N VAL A 47 -7.97 -5.13 0.28
CA VAL A 47 -7.30 -4.55 -0.88
C VAL A 47 -8.19 -4.70 -2.11
N SER A 48 -8.65 -3.57 -2.64
CA SER A 48 -9.38 -3.55 -3.91
C SER A 48 -8.46 -3.82 -5.10
N GLN A 49 -9.04 -4.25 -6.22
CA GLN A 49 -8.31 -4.42 -7.48
C GLN A 49 -7.60 -3.13 -7.91
N MET A 50 -8.26 -1.98 -7.73
CA MET A 50 -7.71 -0.68 -8.08
C MET A 50 -6.49 -0.33 -7.21
N LEU A 51 -6.60 -0.51 -5.88
CA LEU A 51 -5.50 -0.27 -4.95
C LEU A 51 -4.29 -1.18 -5.24
N ALA A 52 -4.54 -2.47 -5.48
CA ALA A 52 -3.50 -3.42 -5.84
C ALA A 52 -2.79 -3.03 -7.14
N ALA A 53 -3.55 -2.63 -8.17
CA ALA A 53 -3.02 -2.23 -9.46
C ALA A 53 -2.19 -0.93 -9.39
N GLU A 54 -2.59 0.03 -8.56
CA GLU A 54 -1.85 1.27 -8.35
C GLU A 54 -0.61 1.06 -7.48
N HIS A 55 -0.68 0.21 -6.46
CA HIS A 55 0.49 -0.11 -5.64
C HIS A 55 1.60 -0.78 -6.45
N TYR A 56 1.25 -1.73 -7.32
CA TYR A 56 2.19 -2.47 -8.17
C TYR A 56 2.24 -1.97 -9.62
N ALA A 57 1.94 -0.69 -9.87
CA ALA A 57 1.87 -0.13 -11.22
C ALA A 57 3.16 -0.33 -12.04
N GLU A 58 4.32 -0.28 -11.39
CA GLU A 58 5.65 -0.51 -12.01
C GLU A 58 5.87 -1.96 -12.51
N HIS A 59 5.03 -2.88 -12.08
CA HIS A 59 5.09 -4.29 -12.49
C HIS A 59 4.11 -4.65 -13.60
N ARG A 60 3.37 -3.68 -14.12
CA ARG A 60 2.45 -3.90 -15.26
C ARG A 60 3.19 -4.53 -16.44
N GLY A 61 2.56 -5.55 -17.06
CA GLY A 61 3.12 -6.28 -18.18
C GLY A 61 4.12 -7.39 -17.84
N LYS A 62 4.52 -7.53 -16.59
CA LYS A 62 5.37 -8.66 -16.17
C LYS A 62 4.53 -9.92 -16.01
N VAL A 63 5.09 -11.09 -16.32
CA VAL A 63 4.41 -12.40 -16.27
C VAL A 63 3.78 -12.67 -14.90
N PHE A 64 4.44 -12.28 -13.82
CA PHE A 64 3.96 -12.50 -12.46
C PHE A 64 2.92 -11.46 -11.99
N TYR A 65 2.66 -10.39 -12.74
CA TYR A 65 1.80 -9.29 -12.30
C TYR A 65 0.38 -9.71 -11.92
N PRO A 66 -0.35 -10.54 -12.73
CA PRO A 66 -1.69 -10.98 -12.32
C PRO A 66 -1.68 -11.76 -10.99
N ALA A 67 -0.72 -12.66 -10.82
CA ALA A 67 -0.59 -13.43 -9.59
C ALA A 67 -0.22 -12.56 -8.38
N LEU A 68 0.55 -11.48 -8.60
CA LEU A 68 0.92 -10.52 -7.56
C LEU A 68 -0.30 -9.73 -7.06
N LEU A 69 -1.22 -9.34 -7.96
CA LEU A 69 -2.47 -8.68 -7.57
C LEU A 69 -3.36 -9.63 -6.75
N GLU A 70 -3.60 -10.84 -7.21
CA GLU A 70 -4.38 -11.85 -6.47
C GLU A 70 -3.76 -12.19 -5.11
N TYR A 71 -2.43 -12.14 -5.04
CA TYR A 71 -1.69 -12.35 -3.79
C TYR A 71 -1.95 -11.24 -2.77
N ILE A 72 -1.76 -9.97 -3.14
CA ILE A 72 -1.90 -8.86 -2.18
C ILE A 72 -3.37 -8.68 -1.76
N MET A 73 -4.33 -8.97 -2.64
CA MET A 73 -5.75 -9.01 -2.31
C MET A 73 -6.13 -10.17 -1.37
N GLY A 74 -5.22 -11.11 -1.12
CA GLY A 74 -5.45 -12.25 -0.24
C GLY A 74 -6.21 -13.41 -0.87
N ARG A 75 -6.62 -13.32 -2.13
CA ARG A 75 -7.44 -14.32 -2.81
C ARG A 75 -6.74 -15.67 -2.97
N ILE A 76 -5.41 -15.65 -3.14
CA ILE A 76 -4.62 -16.88 -3.23
C ILE A 76 -4.57 -17.64 -1.89
N HIS A 77 -4.45 -16.90 -0.78
CA HIS A 77 -4.28 -17.52 0.54
C HIS A 77 -5.62 -17.82 1.24
N TYR A 78 -6.68 -17.13 0.85
CA TYR A 78 -8.02 -17.25 1.41
C TYR A 78 -9.08 -17.24 0.30
N PRO A 79 -9.05 -18.22 -0.66
CA PRO A 79 -9.93 -18.21 -1.83
C PRO A 79 -11.42 -18.24 -1.46
N ASP A 80 -11.78 -19.00 -0.42
CA ASP A 80 -13.18 -19.22 0.00
C ASP A 80 -13.53 -18.45 1.30
N GLN A 81 -12.71 -17.48 1.73
CA GLN A 81 -12.86 -16.76 2.98
C GLN A 81 -12.64 -15.26 2.75
N PRO A 82 -13.55 -14.57 2.04
CA PRO A 82 -13.38 -13.16 1.69
C PRO A 82 -13.18 -12.26 2.91
N GLU A 83 -13.76 -12.57 4.07
CA GLU A 83 -13.57 -11.84 5.32
C GLU A 83 -12.13 -11.89 5.86
N LYS A 84 -11.30 -12.81 5.35
CA LYS A 84 -9.87 -12.93 5.69
C LYS A 84 -8.94 -12.35 4.63
N GLN A 85 -9.48 -11.92 3.49
CA GLN A 85 -8.73 -11.31 2.39
C GLN A 85 -8.35 -9.87 2.74
N ARG A 86 -7.25 -9.69 3.47
CA ARG A 86 -6.81 -8.38 3.98
C ARG A 86 -5.31 -8.33 4.20
N VAL A 87 -4.80 -7.13 4.34
CA VAL A 87 -3.44 -6.82 4.81
C VAL A 87 -3.52 -5.96 6.06
N ILE A 88 -2.42 -5.88 6.82
CA ILE A 88 -2.25 -4.87 7.87
C ILE A 88 -1.22 -3.88 7.36
N ALA A 89 -1.61 -2.61 7.25
CA ALA A 89 -0.75 -1.53 6.80
C ALA A 89 -0.26 -0.70 7.99
N PHE A 90 1.02 -0.32 7.96
CA PHE A 90 1.66 0.53 8.97
C PHE A 90 2.44 1.65 8.31
N VAL A 91 2.46 2.80 8.96
CA VAL A 91 3.42 3.88 8.71
C VAL A 91 4.36 3.96 9.90
N TYR A 92 5.65 3.81 9.64
CA TYR A 92 6.71 4.03 10.62
C TYR A 92 7.35 5.39 10.38
N GLN A 93 7.74 6.07 11.47
CA GLN A 93 8.41 7.36 11.42
C GLN A 93 9.64 7.40 12.31
N GLY A 94 10.72 7.99 11.82
CA GLY A 94 11.95 8.26 12.57
C GLY A 94 13.18 8.36 11.68
N VAL A 95 14.33 8.46 12.28
CA VAL A 95 15.61 8.58 11.55
C VAL A 95 15.94 7.28 10.83
N ASP A 96 16.27 7.38 9.54
CA ASP A 96 16.62 6.27 8.65
C ASP A 96 15.50 5.20 8.58
N ALA A 97 14.21 5.61 8.58
CA ALA A 97 13.08 4.69 8.68
C ALA A 97 13.03 3.68 7.53
N VAL A 98 13.19 4.13 6.29
CA VAL A 98 13.22 3.26 5.10
C VAL A 98 14.34 2.22 5.25
N LYS A 99 15.56 2.68 5.56
CA LYS A 99 16.73 1.80 5.67
C LYS A 99 16.55 0.76 6.78
N LYS A 100 16.14 1.16 7.98
CA LYS A 100 15.96 0.26 9.13
C LYS A 100 14.92 -0.82 8.85
N ILE A 101 13.77 -0.43 8.33
CA ILE A 101 12.70 -1.40 8.00
C ILE A 101 13.16 -2.36 6.92
N ARG A 102 13.82 -1.89 5.86
CA ARG A 102 14.35 -2.77 4.80
C ARG A 102 15.45 -3.69 5.31
N ASP A 103 16.26 -3.22 6.22
CA ASP A 103 17.29 -4.04 6.87
C ASP A 103 16.66 -5.20 7.65
N ILE A 104 15.58 -4.98 8.37
CA ILE A 104 14.84 -6.02 9.10
C ILE A 104 14.06 -6.93 8.16
N ALA A 105 13.45 -6.35 7.11
CA ALA A 105 12.72 -7.10 6.09
C ALA A 105 13.62 -8.10 5.35
N GLY A 106 14.81 -7.66 4.97
CA GLY A 106 15.76 -8.43 4.17
C GLY A 106 15.49 -8.40 2.67
N PRO A 107 16.30 -9.11 1.86
CA PRO A 107 16.15 -9.21 0.41
C PRO A 107 14.76 -9.65 -0.01
N THR A 108 14.28 -9.15 -1.16
CA THR A 108 12.92 -9.42 -1.66
C THR A 108 12.69 -10.91 -1.97
N ASN A 109 13.71 -11.57 -2.52
CA ASN A 109 13.66 -13.01 -2.79
C ASN A 109 13.92 -13.81 -1.51
N PRO A 110 12.98 -14.68 -1.06
CA PRO A 110 13.15 -15.46 0.17
C PRO A 110 14.35 -16.39 0.18
N HIS A 111 14.74 -16.93 -0.95
CA HIS A 111 15.95 -17.78 -1.06
C HIS A 111 17.20 -16.95 -0.81
N GLY A 112 17.36 -15.83 -1.51
CA GLY A 112 18.47 -14.91 -1.28
C GLY A 112 18.46 -14.30 0.13
N ALA A 113 17.27 -14.14 0.74
CA ALA A 113 17.13 -13.69 2.12
C ALA A 113 17.71 -14.72 3.11
N ARG A 114 17.43 -16.02 2.90
CA ARG A 114 18.02 -17.09 3.73
C ARG A 114 19.52 -17.20 3.61
N GLU A 115 20.06 -17.03 2.41
CA GLU A 115 21.50 -17.14 2.15
C GLU A 115 22.28 -15.92 2.67
N ASN A 116 21.80 -14.72 2.37
CA ASN A 116 22.58 -13.51 2.58
C ASN A 116 22.24 -12.80 3.90
N ARG A 117 21.06 -13.06 4.49
CA ARG A 117 20.59 -12.40 5.70
C ARG A 117 19.67 -13.31 6.54
N PRO A 118 20.19 -14.44 7.02
CA PRO A 118 19.41 -15.36 7.84
C PRO A 118 18.88 -14.62 9.08
N GLY A 119 17.62 -14.87 9.44
CA GLY A 119 16.96 -14.20 10.57
C GLY A 119 16.16 -12.95 10.19
N CYS A 120 16.28 -12.40 8.97
CA CYS A 120 15.37 -11.38 8.49
C CYS A 120 13.97 -11.95 8.23
N ILE A 121 12.94 -11.07 8.18
CA ILE A 121 11.55 -11.51 8.02
C ILE A 121 11.33 -12.33 6.76
N ARG A 122 11.85 -11.87 5.63
CA ARG A 122 11.65 -12.52 4.32
C ARG A 122 12.36 -13.86 4.16
N ALA A 123 13.31 -14.19 5.06
CA ALA A 123 13.93 -15.51 5.10
C ALA A 123 12.92 -16.62 5.43
N LEU A 124 11.79 -16.31 6.07
CA LEU A 124 10.68 -17.25 6.33
C LEU A 124 9.72 -17.41 5.15
N GLY A 125 9.87 -16.61 4.11
CA GLY A 125 9.02 -16.67 2.92
C GLY A 125 9.29 -17.90 2.04
N THR A 126 8.48 -18.05 0.99
CA THR A 126 8.57 -19.17 0.04
C THR A 126 8.53 -18.67 -1.40
N LEU A 127 9.13 -19.44 -2.30
CA LEU A 127 8.99 -19.27 -3.76
C LEU A 127 7.95 -20.28 -4.26
N VAL A 128 6.97 -19.78 -5.01
CA VAL A 128 5.89 -20.62 -5.59
C VAL A 128 5.98 -20.56 -7.09
N PRO A 129 6.25 -21.69 -7.78
CA PRO A 129 6.29 -21.73 -9.24
C PRO A 129 4.94 -21.32 -9.84
N LEU A 130 4.97 -20.42 -10.82
CA LEU A 130 3.83 -20.09 -11.67
C LEU A 130 3.86 -20.98 -12.89
N LYS A 131 2.74 -21.63 -13.20
CA LYS A 131 2.61 -22.56 -14.33
C LYS A 131 1.59 -22.04 -15.32
N ASP A 132 1.85 -22.29 -16.60
CA ASP A 132 0.88 -22.11 -17.68
C ASP A 132 -0.18 -23.22 -17.69
N ALA A 133 -1.13 -23.13 -18.62
CA ALA A 133 -2.19 -24.14 -18.77
C ALA A 133 -1.66 -25.54 -19.18
N ALA A 134 -0.45 -25.61 -19.75
CA ALA A 134 0.23 -26.86 -20.10
C ALA A 134 1.09 -27.44 -18.96
N GLY A 135 1.19 -26.70 -17.82
CA GLY A 135 1.94 -27.11 -16.64
C GLY A 135 3.42 -26.69 -16.66
N ASN A 136 3.88 -25.94 -17.67
CA ASN A 136 5.25 -25.46 -17.73
C ASN A 136 5.45 -24.32 -16.75
N VAL A 137 6.61 -24.25 -16.09
CA VAL A 137 6.98 -23.14 -15.21
C VAL A 137 7.30 -21.91 -16.08
N ILE A 138 6.54 -20.83 -15.89
CA ILE A 138 6.66 -19.57 -16.63
C ILE A 138 7.21 -18.43 -15.76
N GLY A 139 7.40 -18.66 -14.46
CA GLY A 139 7.89 -17.68 -13.50
C GLY A 139 7.71 -18.16 -12.07
N GLU A 140 7.93 -17.25 -11.13
CA GLU A 140 7.78 -17.52 -9.70
C GLU A 140 7.01 -16.38 -9.02
N ARG A 141 6.16 -16.72 -8.04
CA ARG A 141 5.59 -15.80 -7.07
C ARG A 141 6.39 -15.88 -5.77
N MET A 142 6.66 -14.75 -5.18
CA MET A 142 7.37 -14.64 -3.91
C MET A 142 6.38 -14.37 -2.79
N ASP A 143 6.07 -15.39 -1.99
CA ASP A 143 5.33 -15.24 -0.74
C ASP A 143 6.35 -14.82 0.33
N ASN A 144 6.57 -13.52 0.50
CA ASN A 144 7.69 -12.95 1.26
C ASN A 144 7.26 -12.10 2.46
N LEU A 145 6.05 -12.33 2.96
CA LEU A 145 5.47 -11.93 4.24
C LEU A 145 5.17 -10.45 4.40
N ILE A 146 6.07 -9.57 3.97
CA ILE A 146 5.89 -8.12 4.09
C ILE A 146 6.29 -7.38 2.82
N HIS A 147 5.65 -6.22 2.64
CA HIS A 147 6.16 -5.15 1.79
C HIS A 147 6.84 -4.11 2.68
N ALA A 148 7.86 -3.45 2.15
CA ALA A 148 8.51 -2.28 2.73
C ALA A 148 8.99 -1.39 1.59
N SER A 149 8.68 -0.11 1.63
CA SER A 149 9.09 0.88 0.63
C SER A 149 10.59 0.86 0.39
N ALA A 150 11.03 1.06 -0.85
CA ALA A 150 12.43 0.93 -1.22
C ALA A 150 13.23 2.22 -1.10
N THR A 151 12.58 3.37 -1.30
CA THR A 151 13.17 4.72 -1.22
C THR A 151 12.21 5.67 -0.52
N ASP A 152 12.67 6.88 -0.21
CA ASP A 152 11.85 7.93 0.41
C ASP A 152 10.72 8.38 -0.53
N GLU A 153 11.00 8.47 -1.84
CA GLU A 153 10.01 8.85 -2.84
C GLU A 153 8.93 7.76 -3.00
N GLU A 154 9.34 6.50 -2.97
CA GLU A 154 8.41 5.38 -3.00
C GLU A 154 7.57 5.35 -1.72
N ALA A 155 8.18 5.59 -0.56
CA ALA A 155 7.49 5.66 0.73
C ALA A 155 6.43 6.77 0.73
N GLU A 156 6.76 7.98 0.27
CA GLU A 156 5.80 9.08 0.15
C GLU A 156 4.62 8.69 -0.75
N ARG A 157 4.88 8.16 -1.95
CA ARG A 157 3.86 7.72 -2.90
C ARG A 157 2.96 6.65 -2.30
N GLU A 158 3.56 5.65 -1.66
CA GLU A 158 2.85 4.52 -1.07
C GLU A 158 2.05 4.91 0.17
N ILE A 159 2.62 5.72 1.06
CA ILE A 159 1.87 6.23 2.23
C ILE A 159 0.64 7.00 1.77
N LYS A 160 0.79 7.91 0.80
CA LYS A 160 -0.34 8.67 0.26
C LYS A 160 -1.36 7.81 -0.49
N LEU A 161 -0.98 6.64 -0.98
CA LEU A 161 -1.89 5.68 -1.62
C LEU A 161 -2.67 4.85 -0.59
N TRP A 162 -2.04 4.46 0.52
CA TRP A 162 -2.61 3.55 1.50
C TRP A 162 -3.27 4.25 2.69
N PHE A 163 -2.89 5.48 3.00
CA PHE A 163 -3.37 6.25 4.15
C PHE A 163 -3.94 7.59 3.70
N GLU A 164 -5.04 7.96 4.31
CA GLU A 164 -5.56 9.31 4.25
C GLU A 164 -4.88 10.17 5.35
N PRO A 165 -4.86 11.51 5.23
CA PRO A 165 -4.22 12.35 6.25
C PRO A 165 -4.70 12.10 7.67
N GLN A 166 -6.01 11.84 7.84
CA GLN A 166 -6.63 11.61 9.16
C GLN A 166 -6.24 10.26 9.78
N ASP A 167 -5.69 9.31 9.02
CA ASP A 167 -5.15 8.06 9.54
C ASP A 167 -3.83 8.26 10.32
N ILE A 168 -3.21 9.45 10.19
CA ILE A 168 -1.92 9.81 10.79
C ILE A 168 -2.12 11.00 11.74
N PRO A 169 -1.70 10.91 13.01
CA PRO A 169 -1.80 12.03 13.95
C PRO A 169 -1.16 13.31 13.37
N PRO A 170 -1.79 14.49 13.52
CA PRO A 170 -1.31 15.73 12.89
C PRO A 170 0.15 16.07 13.18
N PHE A 171 0.63 15.78 14.40
CA PHE A 171 2.03 16.03 14.80
C PHE A 171 3.04 15.02 14.19
N MET A 172 2.55 13.98 13.52
CA MET A 172 3.36 12.97 12.81
C MET A 172 3.20 13.05 11.30
N GLN A 173 2.35 13.94 10.77
CA GLN A 173 2.20 14.10 9.33
C GLN A 173 3.47 14.69 8.72
N ALA A 174 4.11 13.95 7.82
CA ALA A 174 5.32 14.36 7.11
C ALA A 174 5.02 15.08 5.78
N HIS A 175 3.80 14.93 5.25
CA HIS A 175 3.42 15.43 3.93
C HIS A 175 2.32 16.50 4.04
N ALA A 176 2.34 17.44 3.10
CA ALA A 176 1.39 18.55 3.08
C ALA A 176 -0.05 18.10 2.87
N THR A 177 -0.96 18.67 3.63
CA THR A 177 -2.40 18.45 3.59
C THR A 177 -3.15 19.73 3.27
N ALA A 178 -4.37 19.59 2.76
CA ALA A 178 -5.28 20.71 2.53
C ALA A 178 -6.73 20.26 2.71
N VAL A 179 -7.61 21.23 3.02
CA VAL A 179 -9.05 20.98 3.15
C VAL A 179 -9.72 21.19 1.78
N SER A 180 -10.58 20.24 1.39
CA SER A 180 -11.39 20.39 0.18
C SER A 180 -12.43 21.47 0.37
N ALA A 181 -12.59 22.34 -0.65
CA ALA A 181 -13.67 23.31 -0.72
C ALA A 181 -14.82 22.83 -1.61
N GLU A 182 -14.65 21.74 -2.31
CA GLU A 182 -15.52 21.28 -3.38
C GLU A 182 -15.82 19.79 -3.23
N HIS A 183 -16.92 19.34 -3.86
CA HIS A 183 -17.21 17.92 -4.02
C HIS A 183 -16.50 17.36 -5.24
N TYR A 184 -15.96 16.15 -5.08
CA TYR A 184 -15.41 15.36 -6.18
C TYR A 184 -16.05 13.98 -6.16
N TYR A 185 -16.70 13.61 -7.28
CA TYR A 185 -17.40 12.34 -7.46
C TYR A 185 -16.69 11.48 -8.51
N PHE A 186 -16.70 10.18 -8.30
CA PHE A 186 -16.11 9.18 -9.18
C PHE A 186 -17.20 8.20 -9.65
N LYS A 187 -17.28 8.00 -10.97
CA LYS A 187 -18.15 7.01 -11.58
C LYS A 187 -17.57 6.58 -12.93
N ASP A 188 -17.49 5.30 -13.19
CA ASP A 188 -17.03 4.75 -14.47
C ASP A 188 -15.72 5.38 -14.98
N TYR A 189 -14.74 5.53 -14.07
CA TYR A 189 -13.46 6.21 -14.34
C TYR A 189 -13.57 7.66 -14.80
N LYS A 190 -14.65 8.33 -14.46
CA LYS A 190 -14.88 9.75 -14.74
C LYS A 190 -14.97 10.55 -13.44
N LEU A 191 -14.44 11.78 -13.49
CA LEU A 191 -14.52 12.75 -12.42
C LEU A 191 -15.68 13.72 -12.72
N SER A 192 -16.50 14.00 -11.71
CA SER A 192 -17.52 15.03 -11.74
C SER A 192 -17.50 15.85 -10.45
N MET A 193 -17.84 17.12 -10.52
CA MET A 193 -18.06 17.98 -9.35
C MET A 193 -19.54 18.03 -8.97
N THR A 194 -20.41 17.41 -9.76
CA THR A 194 -21.85 17.32 -9.54
C THR A 194 -22.23 15.86 -9.29
N TYR A 195 -23.05 15.63 -8.29
CA TYR A 195 -23.54 14.28 -7.96
C TYR A 195 -24.40 13.71 -9.10
N GLU A 196 -24.14 12.47 -9.43
CA GLU A 196 -24.98 11.64 -10.29
C GLU A 196 -25.32 10.34 -9.55
N PRO A 197 -26.52 9.77 -9.74
CA PRO A 197 -26.88 8.49 -9.11
C PRO A 197 -25.84 7.39 -9.43
N GLY A 198 -25.36 6.71 -8.38
CA GLY A 198 -24.32 5.68 -8.48
C GLY A 198 -22.88 6.21 -8.52
N SER A 199 -22.67 7.52 -8.29
CA SER A 199 -21.33 8.05 -8.08
C SER A 199 -20.87 7.83 -6.64
N ALA A 200 -19.61 7.48 -6.46
CA ALA A 200 -18.91 7.50 -5.18
C ALA A 200 -18.36 8.92 -4.91
N CYS A 201 -18.48 9.41 -3.68
CA CYS A 201 -17.87 10.68 -3.27
C CYS A 201 -16.41 10.42 -2.88
N LEU A 202 -15.46 11.02 -3.60
CA LEU A 202 -14.05 10.96 -3.24
C LEU A 202 -13.72 11.95 -2.13
N LEU A 203 -14.18 13.19 -2.26
CA LEU A 203 -13.99 14.27 -1.28
C LEU A 203 -15.21 15.18 -1.28
N ALA A 204 -15.55 15.67 -0.09
CA ALA A 204 -16.57 16.70 0.13
C ALA A 204 -15.93 17.97 0.72
N PRO A 205 -16.64 19.13 0.70
CA PRO A 205 -16.21 20.33 1.40
C PRO A 205 -16.00 20.05 2.89
N GLY A 206 -14.82 20.41 3.39
CA GLY A 206 -14.41 20.16 4.77
C GLY A 206 -13.51 18.93 4.95
N ASP A 207 -13.45 18.03 3.98
CA ASP A 207 -12.59 16.85 4.07
C ASP A 207 -11.11 17.23 3.97
N LEU A 208 -10.31 16.62 4.86
CA LEU A 208 -8.85 16.74 4.83
C LEU A 208 -8.28 15.75 3.81
N ALA A 209 -7.46 16.24 2.90
CA ALA A 209 -6.83 15.42 1.86
C ALA A 209 -5.34 15.75 1.73
N TRP A 210 -4.57 14.87 1.09
CA TRP A 210 -3.22 15.21 0.66
C TRP A 210 -3.28 16.37 -0.34
N GLN A 211 -2.44 17.39 -0.14
CA GLN A 211 -2.41 18.57 -1.03
C GLN A 211 -2.18 18.19 -2.49
N SER A 212 -1.36 17.14 -2.73
CA SER A 212 -1.12 16.60 -4.08
C SER A 212 -2.39 16.08 -4.74
N ASP A 213 -3.28 15.43 -3.97
CA ASP A 213 -4.52 14.85 -4.49
C ASP A 213 -5.53 15.93 -4.85
N LEU A 214 -5.71 16.93 -3.98
CA LEU A 214 -6.57 18.08 -4.29
C LEU A 214 -6.07 18.85 -5.52
N THR A 215 -4.74 19.01 -5.65
CA THR A 215 -4.16 19.62 -6.85
C THR A 215 -4.47 18.80 -8.10
N ALA A 216 -4.32 17.47 -8.01
CA ALA A 216 -4.63 16.57 -9.12
C ALA A 216 -6.11 16.61 -9.50
N LEU A 217 -7.02 16.54 -8.52
CA LEU A 217 -8.47 16.59 -8.78
C LEU A 217 -8.89 17.91 -9.44
N ARG A 218 -8.35 19.04 -9.01
CA ARG A 218 -8.62 20.34 -9.62
C ARG A 218 -8.17 20.40 -11.09
N LEU A 219 -6.97 19.92 -11.38
CA LEU A 219 -6.46 19.87 -12.76
C LEU A 219 -7.29 18.92 -13.63
N LEU A 220 -7.58 17.72 -13.13
CA LEU A 220 -8.38 16.73 -13.84
C LEU A 220 -9.81 17.23 -14.13
N ALA A 221 -10.44 17.94 -13.18
CA ALA A 221 -11.75 18.55 -13.37
C ALA A 221 -11.76 19.64 -14.47
N GLN A 222 -10.60 20.25 -14.73
CA GLN A 222 -10.40 21.24 -15.81
C GLN A 222 -9.93 20.58 -17.13
N GLY A 223 -9.84 19.24 -17.18
CA GLY A 223 -9.32 18.52 -18.36
C GLY A 223 -7.82 18.69 -18.56
N GLN A 224 -7.07 19.08 -17.51
CA GLN A 224 -5.63 19.29 -17.57
C GLN A 224 -4.86 18.06 -17.07
N PRO A 225 -3.62 17.83 -17.55
CA PRO A 225 -2.78 16.77 -17.04
C PRO A 225 -2.41 17.00 -15.57
N ALA A 226 -2.45 15.95 -14.76
CA ALA A 226 -2.10 15.97 -13.35
C ALA A 226 -0.94 15.02 -13.04
N ALA A 227 -0.25 15.25 -11.91
CA ALA A 227 0.87 14.41 -11.46
C ALA A 227 0.46 12.97 -11.09
N CYS A 228 -0.79 12.76 -10.70
CA CYS A 228 -1.36 11.43 -10.50
C CYS A 228 -2.69 11.30 -11.25
N SER A 229 -3.01 10.06 -11.61
CA SER A 229 -4.22 9.74 -12.35
C SER A 229 -5.47 9.80 -11.46
N LEU A 230 -6.65 9.93 -12.07
CA LEU A 230 -7.91 9.79 -11.35
C LEU A 230 -8.03 8.41 -10.68
N GLY A 231 -7.55 7.34 -11.33
CA GLY A 231 -7.52 6.01 -10.76
C GLY A 231 -6.68 5.92 -9.49
N THR A 232 -5.52 6.59 -9.46
CA THR A 232 -4.67 6.66 -8.27
C THR A 232 -5.37 7.37 -7.10
N VAL A 233 -6.05 8.50 -7.37
CA VAL A 233 -6.81 9.22 -6.33
C VAL A 233 -8.00 8.39 -5.86
N ALA A 234 -8.80 7.84 -6.79
CA ALA A 234 -9.95 7.02 -6.45
C ALA A 234 -9.56 5.77 -5.64
N ALA A 235 -8.44 5.11 -5.99
CA ALA A 235 -7.97 3.91 -5.30
C ALA A 235 -7.78 4.11 -3.80
N LYS A 236 -7.34 5.29 -3.37
CA LYS A 236 -7.13 5.61 -1.95
C LYS A 236 -8.40 6.00 -1.21
N TYR A 237 -9.26 6.81 -1.81
CA TYR A 237 -10.47 7.30 -1.14
C TYR A 237 -11.63 6.30 -1.20
N LEU A 238 -11.53 5.25 -2.01
CA LEU A 238 -12.48 4.15 -2.09
C LEU A 238 -12.02 2.87 -1.39
N ILE A 239 -10.96 2.92 -0.60
CA ILE A 239 -10.39 1.74 0.09
C ILE A 239 -11.44 0.99 0.93
N ASN A 240 -12.34 1.72 1.59
CA ASN A 240 -13.33 1.15 2.50
C ASN A 240 -14.73 1.02 1.86
N GLU A 241 -14.91 1.43 0.61
CA GLU A 241 -16.17 1.20 -0.08
C GLU A 241 -16.24 -0.26 -0.55
N LYS A 242 -17.37 -0.90 -0.27
CA LYS A 242 -17.62 -2.23 -0.81
C LYS A 242 -17.68 -2.11 -2.33
N SER A 243 -16.72 -2.71 -3.01
CA SER A 243 -16.89 -3.02 -4.43
C SER A 243 -17.98 -4.09 -4.51
N ASP A 244 -19.16 -3.69 -4.97
CA ASP A 244 -20.23 -4.62 -5.37
C ASP A 244 -19.77 -5.52 -6.52
#